data_0f76fab9956d7eb66d08a2cb219cc482
#
_entry.id   0f76fab9956d7eb66d08a2cb219cc482
#
_cell.length_a   1.000
_cell.length_b   1.000
_cell.length_c   1.000
_cell.angle_alpha   90.00
_cell.angle_beta   90.00
_cell.angle_gamma   90.00
#
_symmetry.space_group_name_H-M   'P 1'
#
loop_
_entity.id
_entity.type
_entity.pdbx_description
1 polymer ?
#
loop_
_entity_poly.entity_id
_entity_poly.type
_entity_poly.pdbx_seq_one_letter_code
_entity_poly.pdbx_strand_id
1 'polypeptide(L)'
;IHSVKTGYAGGLPDGHNHHGQYNVRHYRNVVETAAKYHTTLDVHEPIKDTGIRRTYPNMMTREGARGMEWNAWSEGNPPEHHVMLPFTRLLAGPMDYTPGIFDIMYERAKNSPYRKQWNMKDSKDCRINSTLAKQIANWVILYSPLQMAADMIENYEGHPAFQFFRDFDADCDWSEALAGEPGEFVVIVRRAGEKYFLGAATNEEAREV
;
A
#
# COMPACT_ATOMS: atom_id res chain seq x y z
N ILE A 1 6.53 17.69 -13.89
CA ILE A 1 5.96 16.69 -12.94
C ILE A 1 6.30 15.34 -13.52
N HIS A 2 6.94 14.45 -12.69
CA HIS A 2 7.39 13.14 -13.15
C HIS A 2 6.51 12.01 -12.63
N SER A 3 5.75 12.25 -11.57
CA SER A 3 4.86 11.26 -10.95
C SER A 3 3.58 11.92 -10.45
N VAL A 4 2.47 11.21 -10.59
CA VAL A 4 1.15 11.67 -10.11
C VAL A 4 0.46 10.51 -9.41
N LYS A 5 -0.04 10.77 -8.20
CA LYS A 5 -1.04 9.94 -7.55
C LYS A 5 -2.43 10.46 -7.94
N THR A 6 -3.29 9.58 -8.42
CA THR A 6 -4.63 9.93 -8.89
C THR A 6 -5.66 8.95 -8.38
N GLY A 7 -6.89 9.40 -8.16
CA GLY A 7 -8.00 8.59 -7.71
C GLY A 7 -9.31 9.36 -7.73
N TYR A 8 -10.40 8.66 -7.40
CA TYR A 8 -11.72 9.24 -7.25
C TYR A 8 -12.17 9.24 -5.79
N ALA A 9 -12.15 10.40 -5.17
CA ALA A 9 -12.75 10.58 -3.86
C ALA A 9 -14.25 10.89 -4.02
N GLY A 10 -15.09 9.87 -4.08
CA GLY A 10 -16.53 10.01 -4.19
C GLY A 10 -17.19 9.17 -5.28
N GLY A 11 -18.48 9.44 -5.53
CA GLY A 11 -19.25 8.75 -6.56
C GLY A 11 -18.93 9.21 -7.98
N LEU A 12 -19.11 8.33 -8.95
CA LEU A 12 -19.02 8.69 -10.36
C LEU A 12 -20.22 9.54 -10.78
N PRO A 13 -20.03 10.46 -11.78
CA PRO A 13 -21.12 11.20 -12.36
C PRO A 13 -22.22 10.30 -12.91
N ASP A 14 -23.46 10.74 -12.88
CA ASP A 14 -24.62 10.09 -13.52
C ASP A 14 -24.87 8.64 -13.12
N GLY A 15 -24.44 8.21 -11.92
CA GLY A 15 -24.68 6.86 -11.41
C GLY A 15 -23.95 5.75 -12.19
N HIS A 16 -22.91 6.06 -12.94
CA HIS A 16 -22.12 5.05 -13.63
C HIS A 16 -21.52 4.02 -12.66
N ASN A 17 -21.51 2.76 -13.08
CA ASN A 17 -20.84 1.71 -12.32
C ASN A 17 -19.32 1.93 -12.34
N HIS A 18 -18.67 1.81 -11.16
CA HIS A 18 -17.25 2.04 -11.00
C HIS A 18 -16.39 1.18 -11.94
N HIS A 19 -16.78 -0.06 -12.16
CA HIS A 19 -16.06 -0.98 -13.06
C HIS A 19 -16.66 -1.03 -14.48
N GLY A 20 -17.59 -0.11 -14.79
CA GLY A 20 -18.24 -0.04 -16.11
C GLY A 20 -17.36 0.62 -17.18
N GLN A 21 -17.82 0.55 -18.43
CA GLN A 21 -17.08 1.04 -19.60
C GLN A 21 -16.70 2.54 -19.53
N TYR A 22 -17.52 3.35 -18.87
CA TYR A 22 -17.20 4.76 -18.66
C TYR A 22 -15.87 4.93 -17.95
N ASN A 23 -15.72 4.26 -16.82
CA ASN A 23 -14.52 4.37 -15.98
C ASN A 23 -13.32 3.62 -16.57
N VAL A 24 -13.54 2.48 -17.22
CA VAL A 24 -12.50 1.78 -17.99
C VAL A 24 -11.88 2.70 -19.05
N ARG A 25 -12.69 3.45 -19.80
CA ARG A 25 -12.20 4.42 -20.80
C ARG A 25 -11.47 5.58 -20.14
N HIS A 26 -11.99 6.07 -19.00
CA HIS A 26 -11.33 7.15 -18.27
C HIS A 26 -9.93 6.75 -17.82
N TYR A 27 -9.78 5.62 -17.11
CA TYR A 27 -8.47 5.16 -16.66
C TYR A 27 -7.51 4.87 -17.82
N ARG A 28 -8.01 4.31 -18.92
CA ARG A 28 -7.21 4.13 -20.13
C ARG A 28 -6.67 5.47 -20.65
N ASN A 29 -7.54 6.46 -20.79
CA ASN A 29 -7.15 7.79 -21.25
C ASN A 29 -6.12 8.46 -20.32
N VAL A 30 -6.27 8.28 -19.00
CA VAL A 30 -5.33 8.81 -18.01
C VAL A 30 -3.95 8.18 -18.21
N VAL A 31 -3.89 6.84 -18.30
CA VAL A 31 -2.64 6.09 -18.45
C VAL A 31 -1.94 6.46 -19.78
N GLU A 32 -2.68 6.47 -20.88
CA GLU A 32 -2.15 6.79 -22.20
C GLU A 32 -1.68 8.26 -22.29
N THR A 33 -2.42 9.16 -21.66
CA THR A 33 -2.03 10.59 -21.62
C THR A 33 -0.77 10.77 -20.78
N ALA A 34 -0.73 10.18 -19.58
CA ALA A 34 0.45 10.25 -18.74
C ALA A 34 1.70 9.67 -19.42
N ALA A 35 1.55 8.58 -20.18
CA ALA A 35 2.64 7.98 -20.95
C ALA A 35 3.22 8.96 -21.97
N LYS A 36 2.36 9.73 -22.69
CA LYS A 36 2.80 10.77 -23.66
C LYS A 36 3.66 11.86 -23.02
N TYR A 37 3.42 12.13 -21.74
CA TYR A 37 4.16 13.14 -20.98
C TYR A 37 5.25 12.57 -20.10
N HIS A 38 5.60 11.27 -20.25
CA HIS A 38 6.60 10.57 -19.44
C HIS A 38 6.34 10.69 -17.94
N THR A 39 5.07 10.60 -17.54
CA THR A 39 4.61 10.72 -16.16
C THR A 39 4.23 9.35 -15.64
N THR A 40 4.78 8.97 -14.49
CA THR A 40 4.39 7.74 -13.78
C THR A 40 3.14 7.94 -12.95
N LEU A 41 2.39 6.87 -12.74
CA LEU A 41 1.11 6.90 -12.05
C LEU A 41 1.08 5.93 -10.87
N ASP A 42 0.56 6.40 -9.75
CA ASP A 42 -0.04 5.63 -8.68
C ASP A 42 -1.56 5.86 -8.73
N VAL A 43 -2.33 4.79 -8.90
CA VAL A 43 -3.77 4.90 -9.18
C VAL A 43 -4.59 4.38 -8.00
N HIS A 44 -5.30 5.28 -7.34
CA HIS A 44 -6.26 4.98 -6.29
C HIS A 44 -7.69 4.84 -6.82
N GLU A 45 -8.57 4.20 -6.06
CA GLU A 45 -9.91 3.77 -6.47
C GLU A 45 -9.93 3.16 -7.89
N PRO A 46 -8.99 2.26 -8.20
CA PRO A 46 -8.85 1.76 -9.56
C PRO A 46 -10.02 0.87 -9.96
N ILE A 47 -10.25 0.79 -11.25
CA ILE A 47 -11.04 -0.30 -11.82
C ILE A 47 -10.33 -1.64 -11.59
N LYS A 48 -11.06 -2.75 -11.76
CA LYS A 48 -10.45 -4.08 -11.81
C LYS A 48 -9.34 -4.10 -12.88
N ASP A 49 -8.28 -4.84 -12.60
CA ASP A 49 -7.12 -4.92 -13.50
C ASP A 49 -7.52 -5.41 -14.89
N THR A 50 -7.09 -4.65 -15.91
CA THR A 50 -7.28 -4.97 -17.32
C THR A 50 -5.99 -5.43 -18.00
N GLY A 51 -4.88 -5.51 -17.25
CA GLY A 51 -3.55 -5.78 -17.79
C GLY A 51 -2.87 -4.60 -18.49
N ILE A 52 -3.49 -3.40 -18.49
CA ILE A 52 -2.99 -2.21 -19.19
C ILE A 52 -1.59 -1.80 -18.74
N ARG A 53 -1.19 -2.08 -17.50
CA ARG A 53 0.15 -1.81 -16.97
C ARG A 53 1.27 -2.55 -17.73
N ARG A 54 0.94 -3.65 -18.41
CA ARG A 54 1.92 -4.39 -19.24
C ARG A 54 2.18 -3.71 -20.57
N THR A 55 1.21 -2.93 -21.06
CA THR A 55 1.35 -2.12 -22.26
C THR A 55 1.93 -0.74 -21.93
N TYR A 56 1.50 -0.18 -20.80
CA TYR A 56 1.88 1.15 -20.33
C TYR A 56 2.53 1.06 -18.95
N PRO A 57 3.84 0.76 -18.86
CA PRO A 57 4.54 0.52 -17.59
C PRO A 57 4.67 1.79 -16.71
N ASN A 58 4.33 2.96 -17.23
CA ASN A 58 4.19 4.17 -16.45
C ASN A 58 3.08 4.09 -15.38
N MET A 59 2.14 3.14 -15.51
CA MET A 59 1.22 2.78 -14.44
C MET A 59 1.94 1.87 -13.44
N MET A 60 2.60 2.48 -12.46
CA MET A 60 3.52 1.81 -11.55
C MET A 60 2.78 0.92 -10.56
N THR A 61 1.75 1.47 -9.92
CA THR A 61 1.05 0.81 -8.82
C THR A 61 -0.40 1.26 -8.73
N ARG A 62 -1.23 0.50 -8.02
CA ARG A 62 -2.65 0.78 -7.82
C ARG A 62 -3.06 0.35 -6.42
N GLU A 63 -4.00 1.06 -5.81
CA GLU A 63 -4.64 0.59 -4.59
C GLU A 63 -5.49 -0.69 -4.83
N GLY A 64 -6.79 -0.59 -4.94
CA GLY A 64 -7.72 -1.66 -5.30
C GLY A 64 -7.99 -2.71 -4.21
N ALA A 65 -7.61 -2.42 -2.96
CA ALA A 65 -7.98 -3.12 -1.74
C ALA A 65 -7.86 -2.15 -0.56
N ARG A 66 -8.28 -2.57 0.64
CA ARG A 66 -8.10 -1.75 1.84
C ARG A 66 -6.61 -1.50 2.07
N GLY A 67 -6.19 -0.24 1.93
CA GLY A 67 -4.85 0.22 2.23
C GLY A 67 -4.70 0.71 3.67
N MET A 68 -3.55 1.34 3.95
CA MET A 68 -3.23 1.88 5.27
C MET A 68 -4.23 2.94 5.73
N GLU A 69 -4.73 3.78 4.84
CA GLU A 69 -5.64 4.87 5.21
C GLU A 69 -6.93 4.40 5.89
N TRP A 70 -7.37 3.15 5.63
CA TRP A 70 -8.55 2.57 6.29
C TRP A 70 -8.42 2.55 7.81
N ASN A 71 -7.20 2.46 8.34
CA ASN A 71 -6.94 2.49 9.77
C ASN A 71 -7.25 3.85 10.41
N ALA A 72 -7.26 4.93 9.63
CA ALA A 72 -7.44 6.29 10.15
C ALA A 72 -8.89 6.60 10.57
N TRP A 73 -9.87 5.85 10.03
CA TRP A 73 -11.29 6.07 10.30
C TRP A 73 -12.10 4.81 10.61
N SER A 74 -11.40 3.74 10.99
CA SER A 74 -12.00 2.46 11.36
C SER A 74 -11.26 1.86 12.55
N GLU A 75 -11.67 0.66 12.94
CA GLU A 75 -10.98 -0.15 13.95
C GLU A 75 -9.63 -0.69 13.46
N GLY A 76 -9.24 -0.37 12.25
CA GLY A 76 -8.03 -0.81 11.59
C GLY A 76 -8.18 -2.11 10.81
N ASN A 77 -7.25 -2.34 9.88
CA ASN A 77 -7.14 -3.63 9.20
C ASN A 77 -6.67 -4.71 10.18
N PRO A 78 -7.29 -5.89 10.19
CA PRO A 78 -6.78 -6.99 11.01
C PRO A 78 -5.42 -7.48 10.48
N PRO A 79 -4.56 -8.04 11.33
CA PRO A 79 -3.28 -8.63 10.91
C PRO A 79 -3.39 -9.68 9.81
N GLU A 80 -4.46 -10.48 9.81
CA GLU A 80 -4.81 -11.43 8.74
C GLU A 80 -4.87 -10.76 7.36
N HIS A 81 -5.39 -9.54 7.26
CA HIS A 81 -5.52 -8.83 5.99
C HIS A 81 -4.19 -8.67 5.26
N HIS A 82 -3.11 -8.36 5.98
CA HIS A 82 -1.79 -8.18 5.38
C HIS A 82 -1.22 -9.47 4.79
N VAL A 83 -1.51 -10.61 5.39
CA VAL A 83 -1.03 -11.91 4.93
C VAL A 83 -1.98 -12.58 3.93
N MET A 84 -3.18 -12.04 3.75
CA MET A 84 -4.11 -12.42 2.69
C MET A 84 -3.81 -11.73 1.35
N LEU A 85 -3.37 -10.47 1.37
CA LEU A 85 -3.16 -9.65 0.17
C LEU A 85 -2.18 -10.26 -0.84
N PRO A 86 -1.04 -10.89 -0.45
CA PRO A 86 -0.13 -11.54 -1.38
C PRO A 86 -0.78 -12.65 -2.21
N PHE A 87 -1.73 -13.37 -1.64
CA PHE A 87 -2.41 -14.50 -2.30
C PHE A 87 -3.66 -14.09 -3.09
N THR A 88 -4.08 -12.85 -2.97
CA THR A 88 -5.33 -12.36 -3.58
C THR A 88 -5.07 -11.10 -4.40
N ARG A 89 -5.01 -9.92 -3.79
CA ARG A 89 -4.91 -8.64 -4.49
C ARG A 89 -3.62 -8.52 -5.33
N LEU A 90 -2.48 -9.00 -4.81
CA LEU A 90 -1.20 -8.89 -5.51
C LEU A 90 -1.09 -9.81 -6.73
N LEU A 91 -1.97 -10.80 -6.91
CA LEU A 91 -2.08 -11.57 -8.15
C LEU A 91 -2.43 -10.69 -9.35
N ALA A 92 -3.11 -9.57 -9.12
CA ALA A 92 -3.42 -8.57 -10.14
C ALA A 92 -2.28 -7.54 -10.34
N GLY A 93 -1.11 -7.73 -9.74
CA GLY A 93 0.07 -6.88 -9.86
C GLY A 93 0.29 -5.94 -8.66
N PRO A 94 1.23 -4.99 -8.78
CA PRO A 94 1.63 -4.10 -7.69
C PRO A 94 0.47 -3.42 -6.99
N MET A 95 0.61 -3.24 -5.68
CA MET A 95 -0.39 -2.56 -4.86
C MET A 95 0.23 -1.41 -4.07
N ASP A 96 -0.36 -0.22 -4.18
CA ASP A 96 -0.10 0.85 -3.24
C ASP A 96 -0.92 0.60 -1.96
N TYR A 97 -0.30 -0.07 -0.99
CA TYR A 97 -0.84 -0.27 0.36
C TYR A 97 -0.52 0.89 1.29
N THR A 98 0.56 1.61 1.02
CA THR A 98 1.10 2.70 1.84
C THR A 98 1.53 2.25 3.25
N PRO A 99 2.36 1.20 3.42
CA PRO A 99 2.78 0.72 4.72
C PRO A 99 3.83 1.62 5.35
N GLY A 100 4.21 1.33 6.60
CA GLY A 100 5.36 1.94 7.25
C GLY A 100 5.03 3.01 8.28
N ILE A 101 3.85 2.98 8.88
CA ILE A 101 3.53 3.84 10.02
C ILE A 101 4.31 3.38 11.25
N PHE A 102 5.01 4.31 11.91
CA PHE A 102 5.74 4.10 13.16
C PHE A 102 4.89 4.45 14.38
N ASP A 103 4.06 5.49 14.27
CA ASP A 103 3.10 5.86 15.32
C ASP A 103 1.83 5.00 15.24
N ILE A 104 1.98 3.71 15.58
CA ILE A 104 0.94 2.68 15.47
C ILE A 104 -0.34 3.05 16.23
N MET A 105 -0.21 3.76 17.34
CA MET A 105 -1.33 4.19 18.16
C MET A 105 -1.87 5.58 17.80
N TYR A 106 -1.26 6.24 16.82
CA TYR A 106 -1.56 7.62 16.44
C TYR A 106 -1.42 8.61 17.63
N GLU A 107 -0.47 8.36 18.51
CA GLU A 107 -0.26 9.14 19.75
C GLU A 107 -0.08 10.62 19.45
N ARG A 108 0.78 10.95 18.50
CA ARG A 108 1.03 12.32 18.08
C ARG A 108 -0.22 12.97 17.49
N ALA A 109 -0.91 12.26 16.58
CA ALA A 109 -2.10 12.79 15.93
C ALA A 109 -3.26 12.97 16.92
N LYS A 110 -3.50 11.99 17.80
CA LYS A 110 -4.57 12.04 18.81
C LYS A 110 -4.39 13.17 19.82
N ASN A 111 -3.15 13.48 20.18
CA ASN A 111 -2.80 14.51 21.15
C ASN A 111 -2.53 15.88 20.53
N SER A 112 -2.62 16.02 19.20
CA SER A 112 -2.41 17.29 18.53
C SER A 112 -3.53 18.30 18.89
N PRO A 113 -3.19 19.55 19.25
CA PRO A 113 -4.19 20.59 19.46
C PRO A 113 -4.91 21.01 18.16
N TYR A 114 -4.35 20.63 17.01
CA TYR A 114 -4.90 20.92 15.69
C TYR A 114 -5.73 19.77 15.13
N ARG A 115 -5.87 18.67 15.87
CA ARG A 115 -6.67 17.54 15.42
C ARG A 115 -8.11 17.98 15.19
N LYS A 116 -8.62 17.63 14.01
CA LYS A 116 -10.03 17.79 13.66
C LYS A 116 -10.64 16.41 13.40
N GLN A 117 -11.79 16.16 13.99
CA GLN A 117 -12.62 15.03 13.62
C GLN A 117 -13.27 15.33 12.27
N TRP A 118 -12.93 14.59 11.23
CA TRP A 118 -13.47 14.81 9.88
C TRP A 118 -14.56 13.83 9.46
N ASN A 119 -14.79 12.78 10.25
CA ASN A 119 -15.91 11.85 10.05
C ASN A 119 -16.32 11.18 11.38
N MET A 120 -17.49 10.53 11.37
CA MET A 120 -18.06 9.91 12.58
C MET A 120 -17.27 8.66 13.03
N LYS A 121 -16.44 8.08 12.19
CA LYS A 121 -15.62 6.91 12.51
C LYS A 121 -14.21 7.27 12.96
N ASP A 122 -13.84 8.54 12.84
CA ASP A 122 -12.59 9.07 13.39
C ASP A 122 -12.69 9.10 14.91
N SER A 123 -12.43 7.99 15.55
CA SER A 123 -12.48 7.81 16.99
C SER A 123 -11.09 7.85 17.61
N LYS A 124 -11.04 8.09 18.92
CA LYS A 124 -9.80 7.95 19.69
C LYS A 124 -9.26 6.51 19.75
N ASP A 125 -10.07 5.55 19.35
CA ASP A 125 -9.71 4.12 19.33
C ASP A 125 -9.14 3.68 17.98
N CYS A 126 -9.12 4.55 16.97
CA CYS A 126 -8.42 4.30 15.72
C CYS A 126 -6.94 3.96 15.99
N ARG A 127 -6.45 2.90 15.37
CA ARG A 127 -5.06 2.44 15.50
C ARG A 127 -4.68 1.54 14.34
N ILE A 128 -3.40 1.23 14.25
CA ILE A 128 -2.88 0.19 13.37
C ILE A 128 -2.76 -1.11 14.15
N ASN A 129 -3.51 -2.14 13.75
CA ASN A 129 -3.42 -3.48 14.34
C ASN A 129 -2.19 -4.22 13.82
N SER A 130 -1.03 -3.78 14.23
CA SER A 130 0.26 -4.25 13.70
C SER A 130 1.37 -3.99 14.70
N THR A 131 2.58 -4.39 14.35
CA THR A 131 3.82 -4.02 15.04
C THR A 131 4.70 -3.21 14.09
N LEU A 132 5.65 -2.45 14.63
CA LEU A 132 6.62 -1.73 13.81
C LEU A 132 7.39 -2.68 12.87
N ALA A 133 7.80 -3.85 13.36
CA ALA A 133 8.48 -4.85 12.55
C ALA A 133 7.60 -5.31 11.36
N LYS A 134 6.31 -5.54 11.58
CA LYS A 134 5.37 -5.92 10.52
C LYS A 134 5.14 -4.77 9.54
N GLN A 135 5.10 -3.51 9.99
CA GLN A 135 5.00 -2.35 9.10
C GLN A 135 6.18 -2.27 8.13
N ILE A 136 7.38 -2.55 8.63
CA ILE A 136 8.60 -2.60 7.80
C ILE A 136 8.58 -3.84 6.88
N ALA A 137 8.22 -5.01 7.40
CA ALA A 137 8.11 -6.24 6.61
C ALA A 137 7.11 -6.09 5.45
N ASN A 138 6.03 -5.33 5.62
CA ASN A 138 5.04 -5.08 4.58
C ASN A 138 5.63 -4.37 3.35
N TRP A 139 6.72 -3.63 3.45
CA TRP A 139 7.44 -3.07 2.31
C TRP A 139 8.03 -4.15 1.41
N VAL A 140 8.44 -5.26 2.00
CA VAL A 140 8.92 -6.44 1.25
C VAL A 140 7.76 -7.29 0.76
N ILE A 141 6.77 -7.55 1.64
CA ILE A 141 5.65 -8.47 1.38
C ILE A 141 4.70 -7.90 0.33
N LEU A 142 4.28 -6.63 0.51
CA LEU A 142 3.30 -5.97 -0.35
C LEU A 142 4.02 -5.21 -1.46
N TYR A 143 4.30 -5.91 -2.55
CA TYR A 143 5.08 -5.37 -3.65
C TYR A 143 4.44 -4.13 -4.28
N SER A 144 5.25 -3.09 -4.35
CA SER A 144 5.00 -1.91 -5.18
C SER A 144 6.34 -1.35 -5.65
N PRO A 145 6.52 -1.03 -6.94
CA PRO A 145 7.73 -0.36 -7.41
C PRO A 145 7.78 1.11 -6.97
N LEU A 146 6.68 1.63 -6.46
CA LEU A 146 6.56 2.93 -5.81
C LEU A 146 6.04 2.71 -4.40
N GLN A 147 6.95 2.59 -3.43
CA GLN A 147 6.61 2.47 -2.02
C GLN A 147 6.42 3.84 -1.38
N MET A 148 5.43 3.94 -0.51
CA MET A 148 5.12 5.16 0.21
C MET A 148 5.26 4.94 1.71
N ALA A 149 6.06 5.81 2.37
CA ALA A 149 6.17 5.86 3.82
C ALA A 149 5.01 6.72 4.37
N ALA A 150 4.09 6.10 5.08
CA ALA A 150 2.77 6.67 5.35
C ALA A 150 2.67 7.51 6.62
N ASP A 151 3.76 7.70 7.35
CA ASP A 151 3.75 8.43 8.61
C ASP A 151 4.24 9.87 8.47
N MET A 152 4.09 10.64 9.54
CA MET A 152 4.64 11.98 9.62
C MET A 152 6.16 11.93 9.76
N ILE A 153 6.84 12.91 9.18
CA ILE A 153 8.31 12.99 9.19
C ILE A 153 8.87 12.93 10.62
N GLU A 154 8.20 13.56 11.55
CA GLU A 154 8.60 13.63 12.96
C GLU A 154 8.59 12.26 13.67
N ASN A 155 7.84 11.28 13.14
CA ASN A 155 7.82 9.92 13.66
C ASN A 155 8.98 9.08 13.13
N TYR A 156 9.56 9.46 11.99
CA TYR A 156 10.73 8.83 11.41
C TYR A 156 12.04 9.42 11.91
N GLU A 157 12.05 10.71 12.22
CA GLU A 157 13.25 11.46 12.54
C GLU A 157 13.94 10.89 13.79
N GLY A 158 15.21 10.49 13.61
CA GLY A 158 16.00 9.88 14.68
C GLY A 158 15.62 8.43 15.02
N HIS A 159 14.60 7.86 14.40
CA HIS A 159 14.21 6.48 14.68
C HIS A 159 15.14 5.48 13.95
N PRO A 160 15.77 4.52 14.66
CA PRO A 160 16.77 3.63 14.05
C PRO A 160 16.21 2.76 12.93
N ALA A 161 14.94 2.35 13.01
CA ALA A 161 14.29 1.54 11.99
C ALA A 161 14.09 2.28 10.66
N PHE A 162 14.21 3.61 10.62
CA PHE A 162 14.14 4.39 9.39
C PHE A 162 15.29 4.07 8.42
N GLN A 163 16.38 3.50 8.94
CA GLN A 163 17.48 3.04 8.09
C GLN A 163 17.03 2.00 7.06
N PHE A 164 16.05 1.15 7.40
CA PHE A 164 15.49 0.19 6.43
C PHE A 164 14.95 0.90 5.18
N PHE A 165 14.21 2.00 5.33
CA PHE A 165 13.64 2.73 4.19
C PHE A 165 14.70 3.39 3.30
N ARG A 166 15.86 3.74 3.89
CA ARG A 166 16.99 4.26 3.12
C ARG A 166 17.72 3.18 2.35
N ASP A 167 17.71 1.96 2.87
CA ASP A 167 18.45 0.83 2.30
C ASP A 167 17.60 0.02 1.32
N PHE A 168 16.26 0.07 1.46
CA PHE A 168 15.33 -0.68 0.64
C PHE A 168 15.27 -0.12 -0.78
N ASP A 169 15.47 -1.00 -1.74
CA ASP A 169 15.30 -0.70 -3.15
C ASP A 169 14.01 -1.35 -3.65
N ALA A 170 13.05 -0.53 -4.11
CA ALA A 170 11.77 -1.00 -4.61
C ALA A 170 11.87 -1.59 -6.03
N ASP A 171 12.96 -1.33 -6.77
CA ASP A 171 13.25 -1.90 -8.09
C ASP A 171 13.88 -3.29 -7.94
N CYS A 172 13.08 -4.23 -7.45
CA CYS A 172 13.53 -5.60 -7.25
C CYS A 172 13.58 -6.37 -8.56
N ASP A 173 14.74 -6.95 -8.86
CA ASP A 173 14.97 -7.76 -10.06
C ASP A 173 14.57 -9.23 -9.91
N TRP A 174 14.34 -9.68 -8.67
CA TRP A 174 13.92 -11.05 -8.37
C TRP A 174 13.14 -11.11 -7.06
N SER A 175 12.21 -12.08 -6.97
CA SER A 175 11.45 -12.36 -5.75
C SER A 175 11.02 -13.82 -5.67
N GLU A 176 10.97 -14.36 -4.44
CA GLU A 176 10.52 -15.71 -4.16
C GLU A 176 9.67 -15.73 -2.88
N ALA A 177 8.56 -16.49 -2.93
CA ALA A 177 7.80 -16.84 -1.74
C ALA A 177 8.40 -18.12 -1.15
N LEU A 178 9.04 -18.00 -0.01
CA LEU A 178 9.70 -19.13 0.66
C LEU A 178 8.71 -20.04 1.39
N ALA A 179 7.68 -19.43 1.99
CA ALA A 179 6.61 -20.13 2.69
C ALA A 179 5.38 -19.23 2.77
N GLY A 180 4.19 -19.82 2.95
CA GLY A 180 2.98 -19.06 3.19
C GLY A 180 1.71 -19.89 3.12
N GLU A 181 0.73 -19.43 3.90
CA GLU A 181 -0.63 -19.95 3.93
C GLU A 181 -1.60 -18.75 3.93
N PRO A 182 -2.56 -18.67 2.99
CA PRO A 182 -3.47 -17.54 2.86
C PRO A 182 -4.19 -17.22 4.18
N GLY A 183 -4.07 -15.97 4.62
CA GLY A 183 -4.68 -15.51 5.87
C GLY A 183 -3.93 -15.89 7.14
N GLU A 184 -2.90 -16.72 7.05
CA GLU A 184 -2.16 -17.19 8.22
C GLU A 184 -0.78 -16.56 8.34
N PHE A 185 0.05 -16.75 7.34
CA PHE A 185 1.41 -16.19 7.31
C PHE A 185 1.97 -16.12 5.89
N VAL A 186 3.05 -15.37 5.74
CA VAL A 186 3.80 -15.28 4.49
C VAL A 186 5.26 -14.95 4.76
N VAL A 187 6.15 -15.56 4.00
CA VAL A 187 7.58 -15.27 3.97
C VAL A 187 8.02 -15.05 2.54
N ILE A 188 8.51 -13.85 2.24
CA ILE A 188 8.94 -13.45 0.89
C ILE A 188 10.34 -12.89 0.98
N VAL A 189 11.18 -13.27 0.03
CA VAL A 189 12.49 -12.65 -0.19
C VAL A 189 12.47 -11.92 -1.54
N ARG A 190 13.09 -10.74 -1.57
CA ARG A 190 13.32 -9.95 -2.78
C ARG A 190 14.78 -9.61 -2.92
N ARG A 191 15.25 -9.52 -4.15
CA ARG A 191 16.60 -9.07 -4.46
C ARG A 191 16.54 -7.81 -5.32
N ALA A 192 17.44 -6.88 -5.02
CA ALA A 192 17.73 -5.71 -5.83
C ALA A 192 19.26 -5.61 -5.98
N GLY A 193 19.79 -5.98 -7.15
CA GLY A 193 21.21 -6.14 -7.36
C GLY A 193 21.83 -7.19 -6.43
N GLU A 194 22.73 -6.75 -5.55
CA GLU A 194 23.39 -7.64 -4.56
C GLU A 194 22.70 -7.65 -3.19
N LYS A 195 21.64 -6.83 -3.00
CA LYS A 195 20.91 -6.76 -1.73
C LYS A 195 19.74 -7.71 -1.70
N TYR A 196 19.55 -8.36 -0.56
CA TYR A 196 18.41 -9.23 -0.28
C TYR A 196 17.58 -8.65 0.87
N PHE A 197 16.28 -8.65 0.69
CA PHE A 197 15.31 -8.18 1.66
C PHE A 197 14.33 -9.30 1.97
N LEU A 198 14.31 -9.75 3.24
CA LEU A 198 13.39 -10.77 3.72
C LEU A 198 12.26 -10.10 4.50
N GLY A 199 11.02 -10.37 4.12
CA GLY A 199 9.82 -9.98 4.85
C GLY A 199 9.03 -11.20 5.28
N ALA A 200 8.73 -11.29 6.59
CA ALA A 200 7.88 -12.31 7.17
C ALA A 200 6.81 -11.69 8.05
N ALA A 201 5.59 -12.22 7.95
CA ALA A 201 4.47 -11.78 8.77
C ALA A 201 3.50 -12.93 9.04
N THR A 202 2.84 -12.87 10.19
CA THR A 202 1.74 -13.75 10.57
C THR A 202 0.45 -12.97 10.75
N ASN A 203 -0.67 -13.67 10.88
CA ASN A 203 -1.92 -13.10 11.38
C ASN A 203 -1.80 -12.75 12.88
N GLU A 204 -2.88 -12.90 13.65
CA GLU A 204 -2.93 -12.64 15.10
C GLU A 204 -2.17 -13.70 15.92
N GLU A 205 -1.87 -14.84 15.31
CA GLU A 205 -1.24 -15.97 15.98
C GLU A 205 0.26 -16.02 15.70
N ALA A 206 1.05 -16.23 16.75
CA ALA A 206 2.49 -16.44 16.61
C ALA A 206 2.79 -17.82 16.01
N ARG A 207 3.79 -17.91 15.14
CA ARG A 207 4.19 -19.13 14.44
C ARG A 207 5.71 -19.27 14.36
N GLU A 208 6.17 -20.50 14.35
CA GLU A 208 7.50 -20.87 13.85
C GLU A 208 7.35 -21.27 12.37
N VAL A 209 8.21 -20.74 11.50
CA VAL A 209 8.16 -20.95 10.05
C VAL A 209 9.52 -21.37 9.54
#